data_9de11a0ead0cadc43da6ff6a309598cc
#
_entry.id   9de11a0ead0cadc43da6ff6a309598cc
#
_cell.length_a   1.000
_cell.length_b   1.000
_cell.length_c   1.000
_cell.angle_alpha   90.00
_cell.angle_beta   90.00
_cell.angle_gamma   90.00
#
_symmetry.space_group_name_H-M   'P 1'
#
loop_
_entity.id
_entity.type
_entity.pdbx_description
1 polymer ?
#
loop_
_entity_poly.entity_id
_entity_poly.type
_entity_poly.pdbx_seq_one_letter_code
_entity_poly.pdbx_strand_id
1 'polypeptide(L)'
;MMWKIRLRSKMDNLTAITEGIGPSVTLLHGVGLNADAWGRQIETLANYFTVKAFDMPGHGESPELATAYPKLNDYVAAMKRHINEPTVVVGHSMGAMIALKLAIKKEVVGVVALNAVFQRSSSALDAVQKRAQALQLTSNVDPRPTLKRWFEDLTSLEAKMCDCWLRHVSINGYRVAYNVFAQENGPTVQELEALKKPALFMTGGLELNSTPDMSTQMANLCEMGNAIIFEDAAHMMPMTHYKNVNRHLIKFIEHCHRKTA
;
A
#
# COMPACT_ATOMS: atom_id res chain seq x y z
N MET A 1 14.12 -10.73 17.54
CA MET A 1 12.68 -11.06 17.39
C MET A 1 12.50 -11.60 15.98
N MET A 2 11.74 -12.68 15.77
CA MET A 2 11.55 -13.29 14.45
C MET A 2 10.30 -12.69 13.79
N TRP A 3 10.31 -12.48 12.46
CA TRP A 3 9.11 -12.06 11.74
C TRP A 3 8.12 -13.22 11.67
N LYS A 4 6.86 -12.99 12.09
CA LYS A 4 5.83 -14.03 12.09
C LYS A 4 5.26 -14.16 10.68
N ILE A 5 5.39 -15.35 10.08
CA ILE A 5 4.66 -15.73 8.86
C ILE A 5 3.27 -16.20 9.28
N ARG A 6 2.25 -15.72 8.60
CA ARG A 6 0.84 -15.98 8.93
C ARG A 6 0.18 -16.87 7.89
N LEU A 7 -0.78 -17.68 8.34
CA LEU A 7 -1.59 -18.48 7.43
C LEU A 7 -2.47 -17.59 6.56
N ARG A 8 -2.61 -17.97 5.31
CA ARG A 8 -3.46 -17.31 4.32
C ARG A 8 -4.72 -18.14 4.06
N SER A 9 -5.82 -17.45 3.83
CA SER A 9 -7.07 -18.05 3.37
C SER A 9 -7.34 -17.62 1.93
N LYS A 10 -7.89 -18.52 1.13
CA LYS A 10 -8.40 -18.16 -0.20
C LYS A 10 -9.65 -17.28 -0.04
N MET A 11 -9.65 -16.17 -0.74
CA MET A 11 -10.75 -15.21 -0.84
C MET A 11 -11.10 -15.09 -2.33
N ASP A 12 -12.03 -15.92 -2.82
CA ASP A 12 -12.28 -16.12 -4.25
C ASP A 12 -11.00 -16.48 -5.00
N ASN A 13 -10.50 -15.56 -5.83
CA ASN A 13 -9.30 -15.72 -6.63
C ASN A 13 -8.04 -15.08 -6.02
N LEU A 14 -8.12 -14.49 -4.84
CA LEU A 14 -6.97 -13.93 -4.12
C LEU A 14 -6.73 -14.66 -2.80
N THR A 15 -5.62 -14.38 -2.17
CA THR A 15 -5.31 -14.85 -0.81
C THR A 15 -5.19 -13.67 0.14
N ALA A 16 -5.55 -13.89 1.41
CA ALA A 16 -5.44 -12.88 2.45
C ALA A 16 -5.12 -13.52 3.81
N ILE A 17 -4.44 -12.74 4.65
CA ILE A 17 -4.37 -12.98 6.08
C ILE A 17 -5.59 -12.31 6.71
N THR A 18 -6.37 -13.05 7.52
CA THR A 18 -7.49 -12.50 8.28
C THR A 18 -7.28 -12.78 9.76
N GLU A 19 -7.19 -11.73 10.56
CA GLU A 19 -7.03 -11.83 12.02
C GLU A 19 -7.93 -10.80 12.74
N GLY A 20 -8.32 -11.10 13.97
CA GLY A 20 -9.10 -10.24 14.85
C GLY A 20 -10.61 -10.29 14.62
N ILE A 21 -11.34 -9.57 15.50
CA ILE A 21 -12.80 -9.44 15.47
C ILE A 21 -13.16 -7.98 15.72
N GLY A 22 -14.12 -7.44 14.97
CA GLY A 22 -14.58 -6.05 15.09
C GLY A 22 -14.83 -5.41 13.74
N PRO A 23 -14.92 -4.07 13.66
CA PRO A 23 -15.07 -3.34 12.41
C PRO A 23 -13.97 -3.70 11.42
N SER A 24 -14.32 -3.75 10.12
CA SER A 24 -13.39 -4.25 9.09
C SER A 24 -12.34 -3.21 8.70
N VAL A 25 -11.11 -3.67 8.50
CA VAL A 25 -10.01 -2.93 7.87
C VAL A 25 -9.31 -3.78 6.81
N THR A 26 -9.12 -3.22 5.63
CA THR A 26 -8.47 -3.87 4.49
C THR A 26 -7.10 -3.26 4.25
N LEU A 27 -6.05 -4.09 4.18
CA LEU A 27 -4.67 -3.67 4.00
C LEU A 27 -4.12 -4.11 2.63
N LEU A 28 -3.56 -3.17 1.86
CA LEU A 28 -3.03 -3.36 0.51
C LEU A 28 -1.54 -2.96 0.47
N HIS A 29 -0.67 -3.93 0.20
CA HIS A 29 0.78 -3.72 0.20
C HIS A 29 1.32 -3.04 -1.08
N GLY A 30 2.59 -2.64 -1.08
CA GLY A 30 3.32 -2.10 -2.23
C GLY A 30 3.86 -3.19 -3.18
N VAL A 31 4.36 -2.77 -4.35
CA VAL A 31 4.97 -3.65 -5.35
C VAL A 31 6.13 -4.45 -4.77
N GLY A 32 6.19 -5.74 -5.06
CA GLY A 32 7.27 -6.64 -4.63
C GLY A 32 7.15 -7.16 -3.19
N LEU A 33 6.11 -6.74 -2.47
CA LEU A 33 5.79 -7.19 -1.12
C LEU A 33 4.66 -8.24 -1.14
N ASN A 34 4.18 -8.61 0.04
CA ASN A 34 3.02 -9.47 0.23
C ASN A 34 2.29 -9.08 1.53
N ALA A 35 1.25 -9.82 1.90
CA ALA A 35 0.44 -9.54 3.09
C ALA A 35 1.25 -9.53 4.41
N ASP A 36 2.34 -10.30 4.51
CA ASP A 36 3.19 -10.30 5.71
C ASP A 36 3.93 -8.98 5.94
N ALA A 37 4.03 -8.09 4.92
CA ALA A 37 4.59 -6.75 5.10
C ALA A 37 3.79 -5.92 6.12
N TRP A 38 2.53 -6.27 6.31
CA TRP A 38 1.64 -5.68 7.31
C TRP A 38 1.72 -6.36 8.69
N GLY A 39 2.71 -7.24 8.91
CA GLY A 39 2.82 -8.04 10.14
C GLY A 39 2.73 -7.23 11.43
N ARG A 40 3.35 -6.03 11.48
CA ARG A 40 3.32 -5.12 12.63
C ARG A 40 1.95 -4.45 12.80
N GLN A 41 1.24 -4.18 11.71
CA GLN A 41 -0.11 -3.63 11.72
C GLN A 41 -1.10 -4.70 12.15
N ILE A 42 -1.04 -5.90 11.56
CA ILE A 42 -1.94 -7.02 11.89
C ILE A 42 -1.86 -7.33 13.39
N GLU A 43 -0.65 -7.48 13.94
CA GLU A 43 -0.42 -7.79 15.36
C GLU A 43 -1.10 -6.79 16.32
N THR A 44 -1.15 -5.53 15.92
CA THR A 44 -1.73 -4.47 16.76
C THR A 44 -3.21 -4.27 16.48
N LEU A 45 -3.59 -4.17 15.20
CA LEU A 45 -4.95 -3.82 14.80
C LEU A 45 -5.95 -4.95 15.07
N ALA A 46 -5.51 -6.22 15.00
CA ALA A 46 -6.37 -7.37 15.27
C ALA A 46 -6.91 -7.44 16.70
N ASN A 47 -6.37 -6.65 17.63
CA ASN A 47 -6.94 -6.50 18.97
C ASN A 47 -8.24 -5.68 19.00
N TYR A 48 -8.55 -4.93 17.92
CA TYR A 48 -9.66 -3.98 17.87
C TYR A 48 -10.56 -4.18 16.63
N PHE A 49 -10.01 -4.77 15.55
CA PHE A 49 -10.62 -4.79 14.22
C PHE A 49 -10.51 -6.18 13.59
N THR A 50 -11.40 -6.47 12.65
CA THR A 50 -11.20 -7.57 11.70
C THR A 50 -10.27 -7.07 10.59
N VAL A 51 -9.02 -7.51 10.61
CA VAL A 51 -7.97 -7.11 9.67
C VAL A 51 -7.89 -8.10 8.52
N LYS A 52 -8.02 -7.60 7.29
CA LYS A 52 -7.86 -8.38 6.05
C LYS A 52 -6.67 -7.81 5.26
N ALA A 53 -5.52 -8.48 5.30
CA ALA A 53 -4.34 -8.10 4.53
C ALA A 53 -4.23 -9.00 3.30
N PHE A 54 -4.41 -8.44 2.11
CA PHE A 54 -4.39 -9.18 0.86
C PHE A 54 -2.98 -9.33 0.30
N ASP A 55 -2.69 -10.50 -0.27
CA ASP A 55 -1.68 -10.62 -1.31
C ASP A 55 -2.29 -10.05 -2.60
N MET A 56 -1.76 -8.95 -3.13
CA MET A 56 -2.28 -8.37 -4.38
C MET A 56 -1.99 -9.28 -5.57
N PRO A 57 -2.74 -9.16 -6.67
CA PRO A 57 -2.52 -9.99 -7.87
C PRO A 57 -1.04 -10.07 -8.27
N GLY A 58 -0.52 -11.28 -8.51
CA GLY A 58 0.87 -11.56 -8.87
C GLY A 58 1.87 -11.46 -7.71
N HIS A 59 1.39 -11.37 -6.46
CA HIS A 59 2.23 -11.31 -5.26
C HIS A 59 1.80 -12.35 -4.23
N GLY A 60 2.74 -12.75 -3.36
CA GLY A 60 2.49 -13.75 -2.32
C GLY A 60 1.93 -15.04 -2.91
N GLU A 61 0.76 -15.46 -2.43
CA GLU A 61 0.06 -16.65 -2.92
C GLU A 61 -1.11 -16.33 -3.88
N SER A 62 -1.30 -15.05 -4.24
CA SER A 62 -2.34 -14.63 -5.18
C SER A 62 -1.88 -14.80 -6.64
N PRO A 63 -2.74 -15.33 -7.53
CA PRO A 63 -2.42 -15.47 -8.95
C PRO A 63 -2.27 -14.11 -9.63
N GLU A 64 -1.61 -14.11 -10.77
CA GLU A 64 -1.51 -12.94 -11.64
C GLU A 64 -2.88 -12.57 -12.23
N LEU A 65 -3.01 -11.31 -12.67
CA LEU A 65 -4.20 -10.89 -13.42
C LEU A 65 -4.26 -11.61 -14.77
N ALA A 66 -5.45 -12.00 -15.19
CA ALA A 66 -5.67 -12.72 -16.44
C ALA A 66 -5.50 -11.86 -17.71
N THR A 67 -5.30 -10.54 -17.55
CA THR A 67 -5.11 -9.64 -18.68
C THR A 67 -3.64 -9.52 -19.08
N ALA A 68 -3.35 -9.48 -20.39
CA ALA A 68 -1.99 -9.40 -20.90
C ALA A 68 -1.30 -8.06 -20.61
N TYR A 69 -2.06 -6.98 -20.52
CA TYR A 69 -1.54 -5.61 -20.30
C TYR A 69 -2.32 -4.92 -19.18
N PRO A 70 -2.15 -5.35 -17.92
CA PRO A 70 -2.91 -4.78 -16.83
C PRO A 70 -2.56 -3.31 -16.58
N LYS A 71 -3.59 -2.57 -16.16
CA LYS A 71 -3.50 -1.19 -15.68
C LYS A 71 -3.86 -1.14 -14.19
N LEU A 72 -3.68 -0.01 -13.55
CA LEU A 72 -4.04 0.15 -12.15
C LEU A 72 -5.52 -0.20 -11.90
N ASN A 73 -6.41 0.15 -12.81
CA ASN A 73 -7.84 -0.16 -12.69
C ASN A 73 -8.16 -1.67 -12.69
N ASP A 74 -7.30 -2.53 -13.23
CA ASP A 74 -7.49 -3.99 -13.17
C ASP A 74 -7.18 -4.51 -11.76
N TYR A 75 -6.15 -3.96 -11.09
CA TYR A 75 -5.90 -4.21 -9.67
C TYR A 75 -7.03 -3.67 -8.78
N VAL A 76 -7.54 -2.47 -9.07
CA VAL A 76 -8.71 -1.90 -8.38
C VAL A 76 -9.93 -2.81 -8.55
N ALA A 77 -10.20 -3.30 -9.77
CA ALA A 77 -11.32 -4.20 -10.05
C ALA A 77 -11.19 -5.54 -9.32
N ALA A 78 -9.98 -6.10 -9.25
CA ALA A 78 -9.71 -7.31 -8.49
C ALA A 78 -10.01 -7.09 -7.00
N MET A 79 -9.50 -6.01 -6.40
CA MET A 79 -9.71 -5.71 -4.98
C MET A 79 -11.15 -5.32 -4.66
N LYS A 80 -11.84 -4.62 -5.57
CA LYS A 80 -13.22 -4.15 -5.40
C LYS A 80 -14.21 -5.28 -5.06
N ARG A 81 -13.97 -6.51 -5.55
CA ARG A 81 -14.80 -7.69 -5.30
C ARG A 81 -14.79 -8.12 -3.83
N HIS A 82 -13.72 -7.79 -3.10
CA HIS A 82 -13.53 -8.18 -1.70
C HIS A 82 -13.99 -7.11 -0.70
N ILE A 83 -14.47 -5.96 -1.18
CA ILE A 83 -15.00 -4.87 -0.35
C ILE A 83 -16.54 -4.99 -0.32
N ASN A 84 -17.08 -5.81 0.59
CA ASN A 84 -18.50 -6.14 0.64
C ASN A 84 -19.20 -5.71 1.94
N GLU A 85 -18.45 -5.07 2.84
CA GLU A 85 -18.91 -4.57 4.13
C GLU A 85 -18.25 -3.22 4.42
N PRO A 86 -18.81 -2.40 5.34
CA PRO A 86 -18.16 -1.16 5.75
C PRO A 86 -16.72 -1.41 6.22
N THR A 87 -15.74 -0.83 5.53
CA THR A 87 -14.32 -1.02 5.82
C THR A 87 -13.53 0.26 5.61
N VAL A 88 -12.45 0.44 6.39
CA VAL A 88 -11.39 1.39 6.07
C VAL A 88 -10.35 0.68 5.22
N VAL A 89 -10.00 1.27 4.08
CA VAL A 89 -8.96 0.73 3.20
C VAL A 89 -7.65 1.46 3.46
N VAL A 90 -6.63 0.71 3.83
CA VAL A 90 -5.26 1.20 4.07
C VAL A 90 -4.36 0.65 2.98
N GLY A 91 -3.70 1.52 2.25
CA GLY A 91 -2.76 1.13 1.20
C GLY A 91 -1.37 1.72 1.40
N HIS A 92 -0.35 0.99 0.96
CA HIS A 92 1.03 1.45 0.95
C HIS A 92 1.57 1.48 -0.49
N SER A 93 2.20 2.58 -0.89
CA SER A 93 2.83 2.75 -2.21
C SER A 93 1.81 2.50 -3.35
N MET A 94 1.98 1.52 -4.23
CA MET A 94 0.97 1.14 -5.22
C MET A 94 -0.37 0.77 -4.57
N GLY A 95 -0.36 0.08 -3.43
CA GLY A 95 -1.56 -0.21 -2.65
C GLY A 95 -2.31 1.05 -2.19
N ALA A 96 -1.59 2.16 -1.94
CA ALA A 96 -2.20 3.45 -1.60
C ALA A 96 -2.96 4.05 -2.79
N MET A 97 -2.43 3.92 -4.00
CA MET A 97 -3.10 4.38 -5.22
C MET A 97 -4.38 3.56 -5.48
N ILE A 98 -4.32 2.24 -5.24
CA ILE A 98 -5.48 1.36 -5.34
C ILE A 98 -6.52 1.74 -4.27
N ALA A 99 -6.09 1.97 -3.03
CA ALA A 99 -6.97 2.37 -1.92
C ALA A 99 -7.73 3.67 -2.22
N LEU A 100 -7.05 4.69 -2.76
CA LEU A 100 -7.66 5.96 -3.16
C LEU A 100 -8.73 5.78 -4.24
N LYS A 101 -8.48 4.92 -5.23
CA LYS A 101 -9.50 4.61 -6.26
C LYS A 101 -10.68 3.76 -5.72
N LEU A 102 -10.44 2.90 -4.72
CA LEU A 102 -11.51 2.16 -4.04
C LEU A 102 -12.38 3.05 -3.15
N ALA A 103 -11.89 4.22 -2.74
CA ALA A 103 -12.60 5.13 -1.85
C ALA A 103 -13.94 5.65 -2.40
N ILE A 104 -14.17 5.57 -3.72
CA ILE A 104 -15.47 5.88 -4.33
C ILE A 104 -16.56 4.85 -3.97
N LYS A 105 -16.19 3.63 -3.60
CA LYS A 105 -17.14 2.55 -3.27
C LYS A 105 -17.86 2.88 -1.95
N LYS A 106 -19.19 2.67 -1.89
CA LYS A 106 -20.01 3.05 -0.72
C LYS A 106 -19.58 2.34 0.58
N GLU A 107 -19.10 1.10 0.48
CA GLU A 107 -18.63 0.29 1.59
C GLU A 107 -17.29 0.78 2.16
N VAL A 108 -16.53 1.57 1.42
CA VAL A 108 -15.32 2.20 1.96
C VAL A 108 -15.73 3.42 2.80
N VAL A 109 -15.54 3.34 4.11
CA VAL A 109 -15.94 4.39 5.06
C VAL A 109 -14.82 5.38 5.37
N GLY A 110 -13.60 5.09 4.96
CA GLY A 110 -12.43 5.94 5.05
C GLY A 110 -11.25 5.33 4.31
N VAL A 111 -10.26 6.14 3.93
CA VAL A 111 -9.07 5.69 3.21
C VAL A 111 -7.81 6.21 3.88
N VAL A 112 -6.79 5.33 3.96
CA VAL A 112 -5.45 5.70 4.40
C VAL A 112 -4.47 5.39 3.27
N ALA A 113 -3.71 6.40 2.86
CA ALA A 113 -2.71 6.30 1.81
C ALA A 113 -1.31 6.56 2.40
N LEU A 114 -0.51 5.49 2.50
CA LEU A 114 0.86 5.56 3.00
C LEU A 114 1.82 5.62 1.81
N ASN A 115 2.65 6.66 1.77
CA ASN A 115 3.62 6.89 0.70
C ASN A 115 2.99 6.82 -0.71
N ALA A 116 1.85 7.49 -0.88
CA ALA A 116 1.20 7.63 -2.19
C ALA A 116 1.90 8.68 -3.04
N VAL A 117 1.97 8.45 -4.34
CA VAL A 117 2.49 9.44 -5.28
C VAL A 117 1.39 10.37 -5.77
N PHE A 118 1.77 11.63 -6.04
CA PHE A 118 0.89 12.62 -6.64
C PHE A 118 1.68 13.59 -7.51
N GLN A 119 1.34 13.68 -8.78
CA GLN A 119 1.94 14.63 -9.73
C GLN A 119 3.48 14.64 -9.69
N ARG A 120 4.11 13.46 -9.93
CA ARG A 120 5.57 13.39 -10.01
C ARG A 120 6.12 14.40 -11.00
N SER A 121 7.27 14.98 -10.70
CA SER A 121 8.01 15.77 -11.70
C SER A 121 8.39 14.90 -12.91
N SER A 122 8.61 15.53 -14.07
CA SER A 122 9.02 14.81 -15.28
C SER A 122 10.27 13.96 -15.04
N SER A 123 11.26 14.48 -14.29
CA SER A 123 12.48 13.75 -13.96
C SER A 123 12.24 12.53 -13.06
N ALA A 124 11.33 12.65 -12.09
CA ALA A 124 10.94 11.52 -11.21
C ALA A 124 10.15 10.46 -11.98
N LEU A 125 9.27 10.88 -12.90
CA LEU A 125 8.53 9.98 -13.78
C LEU A 125 9.47 9.23 -14.72
N ASP A 126 10.40 9.93 -15.39
CA ASP A 126 11.42 9.32 -16.26
C ASP A 126 12.28 8.31 -15.47
N ALA A 127 12.68 8.64 -14.25
CA ALA A 127 13.50 7.76 -13.44
C ALA A 127 12.77 6.46 -13.05
N VAL A 128 11.48 6.52 -12.73
CA VAL A 128 10.70 5.30 -12.42
C VAL A 128 10.42 4.47 -13.65
N GLN A 129 10.15 5.09 -14.80
CA GLN A 129 9.94 4.41 -16.08
C GLN A 129 11.22 3.71 -16.57
N LYS A 130 12.39 4.34 -16.47
CA LYS A 130 13.68 3.71 -16.78
C LYS A 130 13.93 2.47 -15.91
N ARG A 131 13.59 2.53 -14.61
CA ARG A 131 13.67 1.34 -13.73
C ARG A 131 12.71 0.23 -14.15
N ALA A 132 11.49 0.58 -14.56
CA ALA A 132 10.52 -0.39 -15.08
C ALA A 132 11.03 -1.08 -16.36
N GLN A 133 11.60 -0.32 -17.28
CA GLN A 133 12.21 -0.85 -18.51
C GLN A 133 13.40 -1.77 -18.21
N ALA A 134 14.29 -1.38 -17.31
CA ALA A 134 15.43 -2.19 -16.90
C ALA A 134 14.97 -3.54 -16.29
N LEU A 135 13.89 -3.55 -15.51
CA LEU A 135 13.33 -4.78 -14.95
C LEU A 135 12.83 -5.76 -16.03
N GLN A 136 12.38 -5.29 -17.20
CA GLN A 136 11.94 -6.18 -18.28
C GLN A 136 13.09 -7.01 -18.87
N LEU A 137 14.32 -6.55 -18.72
CA LEU A 137 15.52 -7.17 -19.29
C LEU A 137 16.23 -8.13 -18.31
N THR A 138 15.80 -8.20 -17.05
CA THR A 138 16.47 -9.02 -16.02
C THR A 138 15.79 -10.37 -15.87
N SER A 139 16.54 -11.45 -15.66
CA SER A 139 16.00 -12.77 -15.32
C SER A 139 15.66 -12.95 -13.84
N ASN A 140 16.27 -12.14 -12.97
CA ASN A 140 16.08 -12.18 -11.52
C ASN A 140 15.94 -10.76 -10.94
N VAL A 141 15.22 -10.65 -9.83
CA VAL A 141 15.14 -9.39 -9.06
C VAL A 141 16.42 -9.24 -8.22
N ASP A 142 17.19 -8.17 -8.44
CA ASP A 142 18.18 -7.71 -7.47
C ASP A 142 17.51 -6.73 -6.50
N PRO A 143 17.28 -7.10 -5.23
CA PRO A 143 16.60 -6.24 -4.29
C PRO A 143 17.45 -5.06 -3.78
N ARG A 144 18.78 -5.13 -3.88
CA ARG A 144 19.70 -4.15 -3.29
C ARG A 144 19.43 -2.70 -3.67
N PRO A 145 19.21 -2.33 -4.96
CA PRO A 145 18.90 -0.95 -5.32
C PRO A 145 17.57 -0.46 -4.73
N THR A 146 16.60 -1.35 -4.57
CA THR A 146 15.30 -1.05 -3.96
C THR A 146 15.44 -0.87 -2.46
N LEU A 147 16.11 -1.79 -1.77
CA LEU A 147 16.33 -1.72 -0.34
C LEU A 147 17.10 -0.47 0.08
N LYS A 148 18.11 -0.05 -0.69
CA LYS A 148 18.84 1.21 -0.46
C LYS A 148 17.98 2.46 -0.52
N ARG A 149 16.87 2.43 -1.26
CA ARG A 149 15.89 3.53 -1.29
C ARG A 149 14.86 3.43 -0.16
N TRP A 150 14.61 2.22 0.34
CA TRP A 150 13.55 1.95 1.30
C TRP A 150 14.01 2.06 2.76
N PHE A 151 15.29 1.80 3.01
CA PHE A 151 15.86 1.69 4.35
C PHE A 151 17.19 2.44 4.46
N GLU A 152 17.40 3.08 5.58
CA GLU A 152 18.72 3.61 5.96
C GLU A 152 19.62 2.48 6.50
N ASP A 153 19.05 1.57 7.31
CA ASP A 153 19.75 0.40 7.86
C ASP A 153 19.32 -0.89 7.13
N LEU A 154 20.21 -1.38 6.25
CA LEU A 154 20.01 -2.63 5.51
C LEU A 154 20.22 -3.89 6.39
N THR A 155 20.72 -3.74 7.60
CA THR A 155 20.95 -4.86 8.54
C THR A 155 19.72 -5.14 9.41
N SER A 156 18.76 -4.23 9.43
CA SER A 156 17.52 -4.35 10.18
C SER A 156 16.72 -5.61 9.81
N LEU A 157 15.88 -6.09 10.72
CA LEU A 157 14.99 -7.23 10.46
C LEU A 157 14.03 -6.91 9.31
N GLU A 158 13.50 -5.71 9.27
CA GLU A 158 12.56 -5.20 8.27
C GLU A 158 13.19 -5.22 6.86
N ALA A 159 14.44 -4.76 6.73
CA ALA A 159 15.17 -4.78 5.47
C ALA A 159 15.46 -6.22 5.00
N LYS A 160 15.86 -7.12 5.91
CA LYS A 160 16.08 -8.54 5.61
C LYS A 160 14.81 -9.25 5.17
N MET A 161 13.66 -8.92 5.76
CA MET A 161 12.38 -9.49 5.33
C MET A 161 12.00 -8.99 3.94
N CYS A 162 12.15 -7.70 3.66
CA CYS A 162 11.91 -7.16 2.33
C CYS A 162 12.87 -7.73 1.28
N ASP A 163 14.15 -7.96 1.61
CA ASP A 163 15.09 -8.68 0.74
C ASP A 163 14.59 -10.09 0.41
N CYS A 164 14.15 -10.82 1.43
CA CYS A 164 13.59 -12.15 1.25
C CYS A 164 12.36 -12.13 0.31
N TRP A 165 11.38 -11.25 0.55
CA TRP A 165 10.17 -11.19 -0.27
C TRP A 165 10.48 -10.79 -1.72
N LEU A 166 11.34 -9.79 -1.93
CA LEU A 166 11.74 -9.36 -3.28
C LEU A 166 12.49 -10.45 -4.06
N ARG A 167 13.21 -11.33 -3.40
CA ARG A 167 13.87 -12.48 -4.06
C ARG A 167 12.91 -13.60 -4.43
N HIS A 168 11.80 -13.73 -3.70
CA HIS A 168 10.84 -14.81 -3.88
C HIS A 168 9.55 -14.40 -4.58
N VAL A 169 9.36 -13.10 -4.89
CA VAL A 169 8.20 -12.65 -5.65
C VAL A 169 8.25 -13.23 -7.08
N SER A 170 7.08 -13.56 -7.65
CA SER A 170 7.00 -13.88 -9.08
C SER A 170 7.66 -12.77 -9.90
N ILE A 171 8.69 -13.11 -10.68
CA ILE A 171 9.38 -12.12 -11.53
C ILE A 171 8.42 -11.45 -12.50
N ASN A 172 7.47 -12.20 -13.06
CA ASN A 172 6.46 -11.67 -13.95
C ASN A 172 5.47 -10.77 -13.20
N GLY A 173 4.94 -11.23 -12.07
CA GLY A 173 4.06 -10.42 -11.22
C GLY A 173 4.71 -9.11 -10.77
N TYR A 174 5.99 -9.16 -10.38
CA TYR A 174 6.76 -7.98 -9.99
C TYR A 174 6.95 -7.00 -11.16
N ARG A 175 7.36 -7.48 -12.35
CA ARG A 175 7.55 -6.65 -13.55
C ARG A 175 6.26 -5.97 -13.97
N VAL A 176 5.18 -6.72 -14.03
CA VAL A 176 3.86 -6.24 -14.41
C VAL A 176 3.39 -5.15 -13.44
N ALA A 177 3.40 -5.43 -12.14
CA ALA A 177 2.98 -4.46 -11.12
C ALA A 177 3.88 -3.21 -11.09
N TYR A 178 5.21 -3.40 -11.24
CA TYR A 178 6.12 -2.26 -11.27
C TYR A 178 5.92 -1.39 -12.52
N ASN A 179 5.64 -2.01 -13.67
CA ASN A 179 5.33 -1.28 -14.89
C ASN A 179 4.03 -0.48 -14.75
N VAL A 180 2.98 -1.08 -14.17
CA VAL A 180 1.73 -0.36 -13.86
C VAL A 180 2.01 0.83 -12.94
N PHE A 181 2.73 0.63 -11.83
CA PHE A 181 3.12 1.71 -10.93
C PHE A 181 3.92 2.82 -11.60
N ALA A 182 4.82 2.47 -12.52
CA ALA A 182 5.68 3.43 -13.22
C ALA A 182 4.91 4.30 -14.23
N GLN A 183 3.79 3.83 -14.74
CA GLN A 183 2.92 4.58 -15.66
C GLN A 183 1.92 5.49 -14.95
N GLU A 184 1.67 5.26 -13.68
CA GLU A 184 0.72 6.05 -12.89
C GLU A 184 1.39 7.29 -12.29
N ASN A 185 0.63 8.36 -12.17
CA ASN A 185 1.09 9.62 -11.55
C ASN A 185 0.25 10.05 -10.34
N GLY A 186 -0.44 9.09 -9.73
CA GLY A 186 -1.35 9.31 -8.60
C GLY A 186 -2.78 9.62 -9.01
N PRO A 187 -3.64 9.96 -8.05
CA PRO A 187 -5.00 10.41 -8.32
C PRO A 187 -4.99 11.75 -9.06
N THR A 188 -6.06 12.05 -9.77
CA THR A 188 -6.27 13.40 -10.33
C THR A 188 -6.75 14.37 -9.25
N VAL A 189 -6.60 15.68 -9.51
CA VAL A 189 -7.15 16.73 -8.63
C VAL A 189 -8.65 16.53 -8.45
N GLN A 190 -9.38 16.27 -9.54
CA GLN A 190 -10.82 16.05 -9.53
C GLN A 190 -11.23 14.83 -8.69
N GLU A 191 -10.45 13.74 -8.72
CA GLU A 191 -10.71 12.57 -7.88
C GLU A 191 -10.55 12.88 -6.40
N LEU A 192 -9.57 13.70 -6.02
CA LEU A 192 -9.35 14.11 -4.64
C LEU A 192 -10.42 15.09 -4.15
N GLU A 193 -10.78 16.09 -4.94
CA GLU A 193 -11.86 17.05 -4.63
C GLU A 193 -13.24 16.38 -4.52
N ALA A 194 -13.46 15.33 -5.32
CA ALA A 194 -14.68 14.54 -5.27
C ALA A 194 -14.74 13.57 -4.07
N LEU A 195 -13.62 13.35 -3.37
CA LEU A 195 -13.57 12.42 -2.23
C LEU A 195 -14.23 13.04 -0.99
N LYS A 196 -15.46 12.61 -0.69
CA LYS A 196 -16.28 13.13 0.44
C LYS A 196 -16.20 12.25 1.69
N LYS A 197 -15.13 11.48 1.84
CA LYS A 197 -14.89 10.57 2.96
C LYS A 197 -13.61 10.96 3.70
N PRO A 198 -13.48 10.59 4.99
CA PRO A 198 -12.21 10.78 5.69
C PRO A 198 -11.04 10.15 4.91
N ALA A 199 -10.00 10.95 4.70
CA ALA A 199 -8.79 10.53 4.01
C ALA A 199 -7.56 10.92 4.84
N LEU A 200 -6.69 9.94 5.12
CA LEU A 200 -5.46 10.14 5.86
C LEU A 200 -4.26 9.80 4.96
N PHE A 201 -3.41 10.78 4.74
CA PHE A 201 -2.17 10.62 3.99
C PHE A 201 -1.00 10.59 4.96
N MET A 202 -0.19 9.52 4.93
CA MET A 202 0.97 9.40 5.79
C MET A 202 2.23 9.16 4.96
N THR A 203 3.31 9.87 5.28
CA THR A 203 4.56 9.78 4.51
C THR A 203 5.78 9.96 5.42
N GLY A 204 6.89 9.32 5.05
CA GLY A 204 8.18 9.55 5.66
C GLY A 204 8.84 10.83 5.17
N GLY A 205 9.47 11.60 6.07
CA GLY A 205 10.22 12.82 5.73
C GLY A 205 11.41 12.59 4.81
N LEU A 206 11.99 11.37 4.87
CA LEU A 206 13.12 10.94 4.04
C LEU A 206 12.68 10.25 2.73
N GLU A 207 11.38 10.21 2.43
CA GLU A 207 10.86 9.59 1.22
C GLU A 207 11.11 10.46 -0.03
N LEU A 208 11.74 9.87 -1.04
CA LEU A 208 12.16 10.60 -2.25
C LEU A 208 11.20 10.46 -3.44
N ASN A 209 10.34 9.44 -3.45
CA ASN A 209 9.44 9.18 -4.60
C ASN A 209 8.00 9.64 -4.34
N SER A 210 7.51 9.47 -3.12
CA SER A 210 6.22 9.93 -2.63
C SER A 210 6.45 10.91 -1.49
N THR A 211 6.83 12.13 -1.85
CA THR A 211 7.35 13.14 -0.93
C THR A 211 6.31 13.62 0.09
N PRO A 212 6.75 14.19 1.24
CA PRO A 212 5.86 14.85 2.20
C PRO A 212 4.93 15.87 1.58
N ASP A 213 5.46 16.66 0.63
CA ASP A 213 4.70 17.66 -0.09
C ASP A 213 3.54 17.06 -0.89
N MET A 214 3.74 15.92 -1.57
CA MET A 214 2.66 15.20 -2.27
C MET A 214 1.53 14.81 -1.31
N SER A 215 1.86 14.28 -0.12
CA SER A 215 0.85 13.92 0.89
C SER A 215 0.10 15.13 1.41
N THR A 216 0.78 16.24 1.64
CA THR A 216 0.18 17.51 2.07
C THR A 216 -0.75 18.08 0.99
N GLN A 217 -0.32 18.06 -0.27
CA GLN A 217 -1.14 18.52 -1.39
C GLN A 217 -2.41 17.69 -1.55
N MET A 218 -2.28 16.34 -1.52
CA MET A 218 -3.45 15.45 -1.59
C MET A 218 -4.44 15.70 -0.44
N ALA A 219 -3.93 15.87 0.78
CA ALA A 219 -4.77 16.17 1.94
C ALA A 219 -5.54 17.48 1.79
N ASN A 220 -4.89 18.52 1.29
CA ASN A 220 -5.49 19.85 1.09
C ASN A 220 -6.57 19.85 -0.01
N LEU A 221 -6.49 18.95 -0.97
CA LEU A 221 -7.50 18.79 -2.03
C LEU A 221 -8.74 18.03 -1.57
N CYS A 222 -8.63 17.20 -0.51
CA CYS A 222 -9.76 16.45 0.02
C CYS A 222 -10.51 17.24 1.08
N GLU A 223 -11.86 17.27 1.01
CA GLU A 223 -12.70 17.95 2.00
C GLU A 223 -12.44 17.47 3.44
N MET A 224 -12.19 16.18 3.62
CA MET A 224 -11.90 15.54 4.92
C MET A 224 -10.49 14.92 4.94
N GLY A 225 -9.54 15.59 4.29
CA GLY A 225 -8.15 15.15 4.18
C GLY A 225 -7.32 15.59 5.39
N ASN A 226 -6.40 14.73 5.80
CA ASN A 226 -5.37 15.03 6.78
C ASN A 226 -4.03 14.42 6.36
N ALA A 227 -2.92 15.11 6.60
CA ALA A 227 -1.57 14.61 6.33
C ALA A 227 -0.76 14.47 7.62
N ILE A 228 0.04 13.41 7.71
CA ILE A 228 0.98 13.17 8.82
C ILE A 228 2.34 12.81 8.22
N ILE A 229 3.36 13.56 8.60
CA ILE A 229 4.74 13.35 8.17
C ILE A 229 5.54 12.78 9.35
N PHE A 230 6.26 11.70 9.09
CA PHE A 230 7.20 11.08 10.02
C PHE A 230 8.61 11.48 9.60
N GLU A 231 9.16 12.53 10.22
CA GLU A 231 10.34 13.25 9.75
C GLU A 231 11.59 12.36 9.54
N ASP A 232 11.75 11.35 10.39
CA ASP A 232 12.86 10.41 10.43
C ASP A 232 12.59 9.08 9.70
N ALA A 233 11.50 8.99 8.93
CA ALA A 233 11.11 7.76 8.26
C ALA A 233 11.33 7.82 6.74
N ALA A 234 11.69 6.67 6.16
CA ALA A 234 11.78 6.45 4.72
C ALA A 234 10.56 5.64 4.21
N HIS A 235 10.68 5.03 3.03
CA HIS A 235 9.59 4.34 2.33
C HIS A 235 8.88 3.26 3.17
N MET A 236 9.62 2.49 3.97
CA MET A 236 9.05 1.38 4.75
C MET A 236 8.61 1.79 6.15
N MET A 237 8.17 3.04 6.35
CA MET A 237 7.67 3.53 7.63
C MET A 237 6.58 2.65 8.28
N PRO A 238 5.69 1.94 7.55
CA PRO A 238 4.73 1.04 8.20
C PRO A 238 5.41 -0.09 8.97
N MET A 239 6.64 -0.45 8.59
CA MET A 239 7.43 -1.48 9.27
C MET A 239 8.38 -0.87 10.31
N THR A 240 9.13 0.17 9.94
CA THR A 240 10.18 0.76 10.77
C THR A 240 9.62 1.65 11.88
N HIS A 241 8.57 2.40 11.60
CA HIS A 241 7.90 3.33 12.54
C HIS A 241 6.51 2.85 12.98
N TYR A 242 6.30 1.52 12.96
CA TYR A 242 5.00 0.88 13.13
C TYR A 242 4.23 1.34 14.37
N LYS A 243 4.89 1.62 15.50
CA LYS A 243 4.21 2.05 16.74
C LYS A 243 3.45 3.36 16.53
N ASN A 244 4.08 4.33 15.90
CA ASN A 244 3.48 5.63 15.61
C ASN A 244 2.43 5.50 14.50
N VAL A 245 2.72 4.77 13.43
CA VAL A 245 1.78 4.48 12.35
C VAL A 245 0.52 3.81 12.89
N ASN A 246 0.65 2.75 13.70
CA ASN A 246 -0.48 2.02 14.27
C ASN A 246 -1.35 2.91 15.17
N ARG A 247 -0.75 3.79 15.97
CA ARG A 247 -1.49 4.74 16.81
C ARG A 247 -2.40 5.67 15.97
N HIS A 248 -1.92 6.14 14.83
CA HIS A 248 -2.71 6.97 13.93
C HIS A 248 -3.77 6.14 13.19
N LEU A 249 -3.42 4.92 12.75
CA LEU A 249 -4.36 4.00 12.12
C LEU A 249 -5.54 3.68 13.05
N ILE A 250 -5.30 3.30 14.30
CA ILE A 250 -6.36 2.98 15.27
C ILE A 250 -7.33 4.14 15.40
N LYS A 251 -6.81 5.34 15.70
CA LYS A 251 -7.64 6.55 15.87
C LYS A 251 -8.49 6.86 14.63
N PHE A 252 -7.87 6.75 13.45
CA PHE A 252 -8.55 7.03 12.19
C PHE A 252 -9.64 5.99 11.88
N ILE A 253 -9.34 4.70 12.02
CA ILE A 253 -10.27 3.61 11.75
C ILE A 253 -11.48 3.71 12.68
N GLU A 254 -11.26 3.91 13.98
CA GLU A 254 -12.34 4.12 14.96
C GLU A 254 -13.22 5.32 14.59
N HIS A 255 -12.59 6.44 14.19
CA HIS A 255 -13.34 7.64 13.79
C HIS A 255 -14.25 7.36 12.59
N CYS A 256 -13.73 6.67 11.56
CA CYS A 256 -14.50 6.34 10.36
C CYS A 256 -15.70 5.44 10.66
N HIS A 257 -15.51 4.40 11.47
CA HIS A 257 -16.59 3.46 11.79
C HIS A 257 -17.66 4.08 12.71
N ARG A 258 -17.29 4.98 13.63
CA ARG A 258 -18.28 5.70 14.47
C ARG A 258 -19.21 6.61 13.68
N LYS A 259 -18.79 7.12 12.52
CA LYS A 259 -19.64 7.97 11.67
C LYS A 259 -20.65 7.19 10.84
N THR A 260 -20.51 5.88 10.76
CA THR A 260 -21.36 4.99 9.96
C THR A 260 -22.27 4.10 10.80
N ALA A 261 -22.10 4.07 12.11
CA ALA A 261 -22.95 3.42 13.09
C ALA A 261 -24.08 4.37 13.53
#